data_06b26a47ee0b331d19fe649cb22758c6
#
_entry.id   06b26a47ee0b331d19fe649cb22758c6
#
_cell.length_a   1.000
_cell.length_b   1.000
_cell.length_c   1.000
_cell.angle_alpha   90.00
_cell.angle_beta   90.00
_cell.angle_gamma   90.00
#
_symmetry.space_group_name_H-M   'P 1'
#
loop_
_entity.id
_entity.type
_entity.pdbx_description
1 polymer ?
#
loop_
_entity_poly.entity_id
_entity_poly.type
_entity_poly.pdbx_seq_one_letter_code
_entity_poly.pdbx_strand_id
1 'polypeptide(L)' 'MKTSELRDKSNDELQTRERELSEQLFKLRFQRATGRMENPSKMRQVRREIARIKTLINERSRA' A
#
# COMPACT_ATOMS: atom_id res chain seq x y z
N MET A 1 -1.09 -3.31 -8.11
CA MET A 1 -0.65 -2.28 -9.08
C MET A 1 0.75 -2.58 -9.58
N LYS A 2 0.98 -2.45 -10.87
CA LYS A 2 2.32 -2.66 -11.44
C LYS A 2 3.21 -1.45 -11.14
N THR A 3 4.50 -1.69 -11.05
CA THR A 3 5.47 -0.63 -10.76
C THR A 3 5.43 0.51 -11.78
N SER A 4 5.23 0.17 -13.06
CA SER A 4 5.12 1.17 -14.13
C SER A 4 3.94 2.11 -13.91
N GLU A 5 2.81 1.59 -13.46
CA GLU A 5 1.62 2.40 -13.17
C GLU A 5 1.88 3.36 -12.01
N LEU A 6 2.59 2.90 -10.99
CA LEU A 6 2.94 3.73 -9.85
C LEU A 6 3.90 4.85 -10.23
N ARG A 7 4.85 4.57 -11.14
CA ARG A 7 5.82 5.58 -11.59
C ARG A 7 5.19 6.71 -12.38
N ASP A 8 4.05 6.47 -13.01
CA ASP A 8 3.33 7.49 -13.77
C ASP A 8 2.51 8.43 -12.88
N LYS A 9 2.35 8.11 -11.60
CA LYS A 9 1.56 8.91 -10.67
C LYS A 9 2.38 10.05 -10.05
N SER A 10 1.70 11.16 -9.76
CA SER A 10 2.30 12.27 -9.01
C SER A 10 2.53 11.87 -7.55
N ASN A 11 3.36 12.65 -6.84
CA ASN A 11 3.59 12.41 -5.41
C ASN A 11 2.30 12.50 -4.60
N ASP A 12 1.42 13.45 -4.93
CA ASP A 12 0.15 13.59 -4.24
C ASP A 12 -0.74 12.36 -4.43
N GLU A 13 -0.78 11.84 -5.66
CA GLU A 13 -1.53 10.62 -5.95
C GLU A 13 -0.94 9.41 -5.21
N LEU A 14 0.38 9.31 -5.14
CA LEU A 14 1.03 8.25 -4.41
C LEU A 14 0.75 8.32 -2.91
N GLN A 15 0.77 9.51 -2.33
CA GLN A 15 0.45 9.69 -0.93
C GLN A 15 -1.01 9.33 -0.63
N THR A 16 -1.92 9.73 -1.50
CA THR A 16 -3.34 9.38 -1.37
C THR A 16 -3.53 7.86 -1.42
N ARG A 17 -2.86 7.21 -2.38
CA ARG A 17 -2.94 5.76 -2.50
C ARG A 17 -2.34 5.05 -1.28
N GLU A 18 -1.23 5.56 -0.76
CA GLU A 18 -0.62 5.03 0.45
C GLU A 18 -1.58 5.11 1.64
N ARG A 19 -2.27 6.23 1.78
CA ARG A 19 -3.25 6.41 2.84
C ARG A 19 -4.39 5.42 2.73
N GLU A 20 -4.95 5.26 1.53
CA GLU A 20 -6.02 4.30 1.27
C GLU A 20 -5.58 2.87 1.62
N LEU A 21 -4.37 2.50 1.20
CA LEU A 21 -3.83 1.18 1.48
C LEU A 21 -3.55 0.97 2.96
N SER A 22 -3.12 2.01 3.66
CA SER A 22 -2.88 1.94 5.10
C SER A 22 -4.19 1.71 5.86
N GLU A 23 -5.27 2.38 5.44
CA GLU A 23 -6.59 2.14 6.01
C GLU A 23 -7.07 0.72 5.75
N GLN A 24 -6.85 0.23 4.53
CA GLN A 24 -7.21 -1.14 4.16
C GLN A 24 -6.42 -2.14 4.99
N LEU A 25 -5.13 -1.90 5.18
CA LEU A 25 -4.29 -2.76 6.01
C LEU A 25 -4.78 -2.80 7.45
N PHE A 26 -5.17 -1.65 8.00
CA PHE A 26 -5.72 -1.57 9.34
C PHE A 26 -6.98 -2.45 9.47
N LYS A 27 -7.87 -2.36 8.50
CA LYS A 27 -9.10 -3.18 8.49
C LYS A 27 -8.76 -4.66 8.42
N LEU A 28 -7.79 -5.04 7.59
CA LEU A 28 -7.37 -6.44 7.48
C LEU A 28 -6.75 -6.96 8.77
N ARG A 29 -5.94 -6.14 9.43
CA ARG A 29 -5.37 -6.51 10.73
C ARG A 29 -6.45 -6.70 11.79
N PHE A 30 -7.48 -5.85 11.76
CA PHE A 30 -8.61 -5.97 12.66
C PHE A 30 -9.37 -7.28 12.40
N GLN A 31 -9.62 -7.61 11.13
CA GLN A 31 -10.27 -8.87 10.76
C GLN A 31 -9.46 -10.07 11.23
N ARG A 32 -8.14 -10.02 11.10
CA ARG A 32 -7.26 -11.08 11.56
C ARG A 32 -7.36 -11.25 13.08
N ALA A 33 -7.36 -10.14 13.81
CA ALA A 33 -7.46 -10.17 15.27
C ALA A 33 -8.77 -10.76 15.76
N THR A 34 -9.86 -10.57 15.00
CA THR A 34 -11.18 -11.10 15.34
C THR A 34 -11.44 -12.49 14.75
N GLY A 35 -10.45 -13.08 14.05
CA GLY A 35 -10.57 -14.39 13.43
C GLY A 35 -11.45 -14.43 12.19
N ARG A 36 -11.75 -13.29 11.60
CA ARG A 36 -12.64 -13.20 10.43
C ARG A 36 -11.91 -13.06 9.10
N MET A 37 -10.58 -13.12 9.11
CA MET A 37 -9.82 -13.00 7.87
C MET A 37 -9.90 -14.27 7.05
N GLU A 38 -10.44 -14.15 5.83
CA GLU A 38 -10.60 -15.28 4.91
C GLU A 38 -9.42 -15.44 3.97
N ASN A 39 -8.68 -14.36 3.68
CA ASN A 39 -7.62 -14.38 2.69
C ASN A 39 -6.36 -13.65 3.19
N PRO A 40 -5.40 -14.37 3.79
CA PRO A 40 -4.17 -13.75 4.29
C PRO A 40 -3.27 -13.19 3.18
N SER A 41 -3.41 -13.66 1.93
CA SER A 41 -2.59 -13.14 0.82
C SER A 41 -2.95 -11.69 0.49
N LYS A 42 -4.18 -11.26 0.75
CA LYS A 42 -4.60 -9.88 0.54
C LYS A 42 -3.79 -8.92 1.41
N MET A 43 -3.57 -9.28 2.67
CA MET A 43 -2.76 -8.48 3.58
C MET A 43 -1.33 -8.31 3.08
N ARG A 44 -0.73 -9.40 2.57
CA ARG A 44 0.62 -9.35 1.99
C ARG A 44 0.67 -8.46 0.77
N GLN A 45 -0.33 -8.54 -0.11
CA GLN A 45 -0.40 -7.69 -1.30
C GLN A 45 -0.48 -6.21 -0.94
N VAL A 46 -1.33 -5.86 0.02
CA VAL A 46 -1.47 -4.47 0.48
C VAL A 46 -0.15 -3.96 1.06
N ARG A 47 0.51 -4.76 1.89
CA ARG A 47 1.79 -4.38 2.48
C ARG A 47 2.86 -4.16 1.40
N ARG A 48 2.89 -4.99 0.36
CA ARG A 48 3.83 -4.83 -0.77
C ARG A 48 3.58 -3.52 -1.52
N GLU A 49 2.32 -3.21 -1.79
CA GLU A 49 1.99 -1.97 -2.50
C GLU A 49 2.41 -0.75 -1.69
N ILE A 50 2.15 -0.75 -0.38
CA ILE A 50 2.58 0.32 0.51
C ILE A 50 4.09 0.49 0.45
N ALA A 51 4.84 -0.61 0.53
CA ALA A 51 6.30 -0.59 0.48
C ALA A 51 6.82 -0.02 -0.85
N ARG A 52 6.21 -0.40 -1.97
CA ARG A 52 6.57 0.12 -3.29
C ARG A 52 6.33 1.62 -3.40
N ILE A 53 5.19 2.09 -2.90
CA ILE A 53 4.85 3.50 -2.91
C ILE A 53 5.84 4.31 -2.08
N LYS A 54 6.16 3.83 -0.88
CA LYS A 54 7.15 4.48 -0.02
C LYS A 54 8.53 4.54 -0.67
N THR A 55 8.92 3.47 -1.34
CA THR A 55 10.20 3.42 -2.05
C THR A 55 10.24 4.46 -3.16
N LEU A 56 9.17 4.57 -3.96
CA LEU A 56 9.10 5.56 -5.04
C LEU A 56 9.15 7.00 -4.53
N ILE A 57 8.40 7.29 -3.48
CA ILE A 57 8.40 8.62 -2.88
C ILE A 57 9.79 8.95 -2.36
N ASN A 58 10.45 7.99 -1.72
CA ASN A 58 11.80 8.15 -1.19
C ASN A 58 12.82 8.37 -2.31
N GLU A 59 12.74 7.62 -3.39
CA GLU A 59 13.61 7.80 -4.56
C GLU A 59 13.46 9.21 -5.14
N ARG A 60 12.23 9.69 -5.28
CA ARG A 60 11.95 11.02 -5.82
C ARG A 60 12.47 12.14 -4.93
N SER A 61 12.44 11.94 -3.63
CA SER A 61 12.94 12.95 -2.70
C SER A 61 14.48 13.02 -2.66
N ARG A 62 15.16 11.97 -3.14
CA ARG A 62 16.62 11.93 -3.24
C ARG A 62 17.15 12.49 -4.57
N ALA A 63 16.31 12.59 -5.55
CA ALA A 63 16.72 13.02 -6.90
C ALA A 63 16.99 14.53 -7.02
#